data_0ca260d578b95f1e93b085935f3f68e4
#
_entry.id   0ca260d578b95f1e93b085935f3f68e4
#
_cell.length_a   1.000
_cell.length_b   1.000
_cell.length_c   1.000
_cell.angle_alpha   90.00
_cell.angle_beta   90.00
_cell.angle_gamma   90.00
#
_symmetry.space_group_name_H-M   'P 1'
#
loop_
_entity.id
_entity.type
_entity.pdbx_description
1 polymer ?
#
loop_
_entity_poly.entity_id
_entity_poly.type
_entity_poly.pdbx_seq_one_letter_code
_entity_poly.pdbx_strand_id
1 'polypeptide(L)'
;EDDNKVFNIAFRTPPADSTGVAHILEHSVLCGSREFPLKDPFVELVKGSLNTFLNAMTYPDKTMYPVASTNDADFQNLMHVYMDAVFYPNIYKHDEIFRQEGWSYHLESEDGPLTYNGVVYNEMKGAFSSADDVLERETFNTLFPDTPYGVESGGDPSCIPNLTYENFLNFHQTYYHPSNSYIYLYGNMDMEEKLAWMDEKYLSHFNAKEVKSEIPYQKPFAETLDIVHEYPVLDGDPLENNAYLSYNMVIGSGLDVKLNVAFSVLEYALLDTPGAPVKQALLDAHIGKDVYGSYEDGILQPFFSIVAKNADENEKEKFLSIIRGTLEDIVKNGMDQKAIEAGINYFEFRFREADFSSFPKGLMYGIDVFDSWLYDENKPFAYLQQLAIYDELKKLAKEGYFEDL
;
A
#
# COMPACT_ATOMS: atom_id res chain seq x y z
N GLU A 1 25.49 -11.51 -2.81
CA GLU A 1 26.30 -10.28 -2.73
C GLU A 1 25.68 -9.22 -3.64
N ASP A 2 25.23 -8.12 -3.05
CA ASP A 2 24.62 -6.99 -3.75
C ASP A 2 25.23 -5.70 -3.19
N ASP A 3 25.85 -4.89 -4.03
CA ASP A 3 26.48 -3.65 -3.62
C ASP A 3 25.48 -2.50 -3.46
N ASN A 4 24.23 -2.67 -3.96
CA ASN A 4 23.16 -1.70 -3.79
C ASN A 4 22.49 -1.92 -2.43
N LYS A 5 23.03 -1.23 -1.43
CA LYS A 5 22.59 -1.33 -0.03
C LYS A 5 21.26 -0.64 0.16
N VAL A 6 20.39 -1.25 0.97
CA VAL A 6 19.08 -0.70 1.31
C VAL A 6 18.95 -0.61 2.83
N PHE A 7 18.50 0.51 3.30
CA PHE A 7 17.95 0.73 4.62
C PHE A 7 16.48 1.08 4.48
N ASN A 8 15.64 0.49 5.30
CA ASN A 8 14.24 0.88 5.42
C ASN A 8 13.82 0.82 6.88
N ILE A 9 13.24 1.90 7.38
CA ILE A 9 12.59 1.92 8.69
C ILE A 9 11.10 2.11 8.49
N ALA A 10 10.31 1.18 9.02
CA ALA A 10 8.86 1.19 8.96
C ALA A 10 8.26 1.29 10.35
N PHE A 11 7.10 1.91 10.43
CA PHE A 11 6.26 1.96 11.64
C PHE A 11 4.86 1.48 11.29
N ARG A 12 4.21 0.74 12.20
CA ARG A 12 2.76 0.59 12.11
C ARG A 12 2.13 1.92 12.50
N THR A 13 1.35 2.48 11.58
CA THR A 13 0.73 3.81 11.72
C THR A 13 -0.78 3.73 11.43
N PRO A 14 -1.55 2.92 12.20
CA PRO A 14 -2.97 2.75 11.95
C PRO A 14 -3.71 4.07 12.15
N PRO A 15 -4.34 4.64 11.10
CA PRO A 15 -5.14 5.84 11.24
C PRO A 15 -6.46 5.56 11.97
N ALA A 16 -6.95 6.53 12.72
CA ALA A 16 -8.24 6.47 13.41
C ALA A 16 -9.36 7.17 12.63
N ASP A 17 -8.99 8.01 11.67
CA ASP A 17 -9.89 8.80 10.85
C ASP A 17 -9.24 9.17 9.49
N SER A 18 -10.01 9.80 8.62
CA SER A 18 -9.57 10.18 7.26
C SER A 18 -8.90 11.57 7.21
N THR A 19 -8.28 12.04 8.29
CA THR A 19 -7.57 13.33 8.29
C THR A 19 -6.21 13.28 7.60
N GLY A 20 -5.73 12.09 7.20
CA GLY A 20 -4.45 11.92 6.53
C GLY A 20 -3.24 12.18 7.43
N VAL A 21 -3.41 12.04 8.74
CA VAL A 21 -2.33 12.35 9.71
C VAL A 21 -1.05 11.55 9.45
N ALA A 22 -1.17 10.28 9.03
CA ALA A 22 0.00 9.43 8.71
C ALA A 22 0.75 9.97 7.49
N HIS A 23 0.05 10.34 6.43
CA HIS A 23 0.60 10.90 5.20
C HIS A 23 1.22 12.29 5.42
N ILE A 24 0.51 13.17 6.14
CA ILE A 24 1.05 14.50 6.49
C ILE A 24 2.31 14.38 7.35
N LEU A 25 2.39 13.39 8.26
CA LEU A 25 3.61 13.13 9.02
C LEU A 25 4.73 12.57 8.16
N GLU A 26 4.43 11.70 7.21
CA GLU A 26 5.42 11.17 6.28
C GLU A 26 6.18 12.31 5.59
N HIS A 27 5.48 13.29 5.02
CA HIS A 27 6.09 14.48 4.45
C HIS A 27 6.82 15.32 5.49
N SER A 28 6.16 15.59 6.61
CA SER A 28 6.60 16.58 7.60
C SER A 28 7.88 16.19 8.33
N VAL A 29 8.11 14.90 8.62
CA VAL A 29 9.33 14.47 9.32
C VAL A 29 10.57 14.69 8.47
N LEU A 30 10.43 14.72 7.14
CA LEU A 30 11.51 14.98 6.19
C LEU A 30 11.80 16.49 5.98
N CYS A 31 11.01 17.37 6.61
CA CYS A 31 11.18 18.83 6.53
C CYS A 31 12.16 19.40 7.59
N GLY A 32 13.20 18.64 7.94
CA GLY A 32 14.23 19.04 8.87
C GLY A 32 14.14 18.33 10.23
N SER A 33 15.32 18.11 10.81
CA SER A 33 15.46 17.35 12.04
C SER A 33 16.51 17.98 12.98
N ARG A 34 16.75 17.33 14.10
CA ARG A 34 17.66 17.81 15.16
C ARG A 34 19.07 18.09 14.63
N GLU A 35 19.66 17.15 13.88
CA GLU A 35 21.02 17.26 13.34
C GLU A 35 21.05 17.85 11.93
N PHE A 36 19.94 17.81 11.22
CA PHE A 36 19.78 18.35 9.87
C PHE A 36 18.70 19.45 9.84
N PRO A 37 18.95 20.63 10.44
CA PRO A 37 17.94 21.68 10.60
C PRO A 37 17.77 22.52 9.31
N LEU A 38 17.79 21.87 8.16
CA LEU A 38 17.50 22.48 6.86
C LEU A 38 15.99 22.51 6.64
N LYS A 39 15.53 23.44 5.81
CA LYS A 39 14.09 23.54 5.49
C LYS A 39 13.59 22.29 4.78
N ASP A 40 14.41 21.71 3.90
CA ASP A 40 14.08 20.57 3.08
C ASP A 40 15.32 19.70 2.83
N PRO A 41 15.74 18.88 3.82
CA PRO A 41 16.87 17.97 3.66
C PRO A 41 16.64 16.94 2.56
N PHE A 42 15.37 16.50 2.33
CA PHE A 42 15.01 15.53 1.32
C PHE A 42 15.38 16.03 -0.08
N VAL A 43 14.98 17.25 -0.45
CA VAL A 43 15.32 17.84 -1.75
C VAL A 43 16.84 18.01 -1.94
N GLU A 44 17.56 18.32 -0.88
CA GLU A 44 19.03 18.42 -0.95
C GLU A 44 19.67 17.03 -1.18
N LEU A 45 19.12 15.96 -0.59
CA LEU A 45 19.57 14.59 -0.83
C LEU A 45 19.25 14.15 -2.26
N VAL A 46 18.05 14.42 -2.77
CA VAL A 46 17.69 14.11 -4.17
C VAL A 46 18.68 14.73 -5.16
N LYS A 47 19.14 15.95 -4.89
CA LYS A 47 20.07 16.67 -5.78
C LYS A 47 21.54 16.31 -5.59
N GLY A 48 21.95 15.97 -4.37
CA GLY A 48 23.34 15.93 -3.98
C GLY A 48 23.90 14.58 -3.56
N SER A 49 23.06 13.58 -3.29
CA SER A 49 23.50 12.23 -2.89
C SER A 49 23.71 11.31 -4.10
N LEU A 50 24.39 10.19 -3.87
CA LEU A 50 24.57 9.10 -4.84
C LEU A 50 23.51 8.02 -4.70
N ASN A 51 22.34 8.38 -4.18
CA ASN A 51 21.25 7.45 -3.96
C ASN A 51 20.85 6.73 -5.25
N THR A 52 20.49 5.47 -5.11
CA THR A 52 19.83 4.68 -6.15
C THR A 52 18.33 4.60 -5.91
N PHE A 53 17.90 4.92 -4.70
CA PHE A 53 16.51 5.10 -4.31
C PHE A 53 16.40 6.01 -3.07
N LEU A 54 15.43 6.89 -3.09
CA LEU A 54 15.14 7.82 -1.99
C LEU A 54 13.65 8.13 -2.04
N ASN A 55 12.90 7.73 -1.01
CA ASN A 55 11.47 8.02 -0.92
C ASN A 55 10.98 7.88 0.53
N ALA A 56 9.71 8.18 0.74
CA ALA A 56 8.90 7.77 1.87
C ALA A 56 7.55 7.27 1.31
N MET A 57 6.85 6.43 2.04
CA MET A 57 5.63 5.76 1.56
C MET A 57 4.66 5.56 2.70
N THR A 58 3.45 6.08 2.55
CA THR A 58 2.33 5.82 3.46
C THR A 58 1.38 4.80 2.84
N TYR A 59 1.18 3.70 3.57
CA TYR A 59 0.21 2.65 3.28
C TYR A 59 -0.98 2.74 4.25
N PRO A 60 -2.04 1.98 4.05
CA PRO A 60 -3.21 2.03 4.94
C PRO A 60 -2.94 1.75 6.42
N ASP A 61 -1.86 1.04 6.74
CA ASP A 61 -1.54 0.62 8.12
C ASP A 61 -0.08 0.83 8.54
N LYS A 62 0.78 1.25 7.62
CA LYS A 62 2.22 1.42 7.83
C LYS A 62 2.76 2.63 7.10
N THR A 63 3.83 3.22 7.63
CA THR A 63 4.61 4.25 6.95
C THR A 63 6.06 3.82 6.89
N MET A 64 6.69 3.88 5.71
CA MET A 64 8.04 3.40 5.45
C MET A 64 8.94 4.51 4.92
N TYR A 65 10.21 4.43 5.29
CA TYR A 65 11.25 5.39 4.91
C TYR A 65 12.45 4.66 4.31
N PRO A 66 12.37 4.22 3.04
CA PRO A 66 13.43 3.50 2.36
C PRO A 66 14.45 4.42 1.69
N VAL A 67 15.73 4.03 1.81
CA VAL A 67 16.84 4.62 1.05
C VAL A 67 17.76 3.54 0.53
N ALA A 68 18.40 3.79 -0.61
CA ALA A 68 19.39 2.88 -1.18
C ALA A 68 20.56 3.64 -1.82
N SER A 69 21.77 3.07 -1.70
CA SER A 69 22.97 3.56 -2.36
C SER A 69 24.00 2.46 -2.53
N THR A 70 24.75 2.51 -3.62
CA THR A 70 25.91 1.65 -3.84
C THR A 70 27.17 2.16 -3.13
N ASN A 71 27.21 3.42 -2.76
CA ASN A 71 28.32 4.06 -2.08
C ASN A 71 28.16 3.98 -0.54
N ASP A 72 29.16 3.46 0.18
CA ASP A 72 29.08 3.23 1.63
C ASP A 72 28.96 4.51 2.46
N ALA A 73 29.68 5.55 2.09
CA ALA A 73 29.65 6.82 2.81
C ALA A 73 28.32 7.55 2.58
N ASP A 74 27.81 7.51 1.37
CA ASP A 74 26.49 8.06 1.03
C ASP A 74 25.37 7.27 1.72
N PHE A 75 25.43 5.94 1.69
CA PHE A 75 24.48 5.07 2.39
C PHE A 75 24.42 5.37 3.90
N GLN A 76 25.59 5.52 4.53
CA GLN A 76 25.67 5.88 5.95
C GLN A 76 25.05 7.26 6.22
N ASN A 77 25.26 8.21 5.32
CA ASN A 77 24.69 9.56 5.44
C ASN A 77 23.16 9.53 5.25
N LEU A 78 22.65 8.77 4.27
CA LEU A 78 21.23 8.59 4.06
C LEU A 78 20.53 7.95 5.27
N MET A 79 21.12 6.89 5.84
CA MET A 79 20.62 6.27 7.08
C MET A 79 20.56 7.30 8.22
N HIS A 80 21.61 8.12 8.36
CA HIS A 80 21.69 9.13 9.41
C HIS A 80 20.59 10.18 9.28
N VAL A 81 20.40 10.73 8.08
CA VAL A 81 19.36 11.74 7.83
C VAL A 81 17.97 11.16 8.12
N TYR A 82 17.69 9.94 7.67
CA TYR A 82 16.37 9.31 7.85
C TYR A 82 16.09 8.91 9.29
N MET A 83 17.08 8.36 10.01
CA MET A 83 16.94 8.04 11.44
C MET A 83 16.70 9.31 12.28
N ASP A 84 17.43 10.39 11.99
CA ASP A 84 17.24 11.65 12.71
C ASP A 84 15.88 12.30 12.36
N ALA A 85 15.46 12.21 11.09
CA ALA A 85 14.18 12.72 10.64
C ALA A 85 12.99 12.04 11.35
N VAL A 86 12.97 10.70 11.40
CA VAL A 86 11.82 9.97 11.98
C VAL A 86 11.77 10.05 13.50
N PHE A 87 12.93 10.13 14.21
CA PHE A 87 12.94 10.14 15.67
C PHE A 87 13.02 11.54 16.28
N TYR A 88 13.60 12.50 15.58
CA TYR A 88 13.83 13.85 16.09
C TYR A 88 13.48 14.96 15.10
N PRO A 89 12.28 14.90 14.46
CA PRO A 89 11.86 15.90 13.48
C PRO A 89 11.66 17.27 14.12
N ASN A 90 11.84 18.31 13.35
CA ASN A 90 11.64 19.68 13.80
C ASN A 90 10.16 20.10 13.90
N ILE A 91 9.23 19.20 13.65
CA ILE A 91 7.78 19.44 13.75
C ILE A 91 7.34 19.98 15.13
N TYR A 92 8.07 19.69 16.18
CA TYR A 92 7.81 20.17 17.53
C TYR A 92 8.23 21.62 17.79
N LYS A 93 9.07 22.17 16.90
CA LYS A 93 9.62 23.52 17.02
C LYS A 93 9.00 24.50 16.02
N HIS A 94 8.49 23.97 14.92
CA HIS A 94 8.03 24.69 13.74
C HIS A 94 6.67 24.19 13.29
N ASP A 95 5.60 24.82 13.77
CA ASP A 95 4.23 24.49 13.35
C ASP A 95 3.97 24.85 11.86
N GLU A 96 4.83 25.68 11.27
CA GLU A 96 4.79 26.00 9.85
C GLU A 96 4.97 24.77 8.96
N ILE A 97 5.69 23.74 9.42
CA ILE A 97 5.86 22.47 8.70
C ILE A 97 4.50 21.81 8.52
N PHE A 98 3.73 21.66 9.60
CA PHE A 98 2.39 21.13 9.55
C PHE A 98 1.47 21.92 8.61
N ARG A 99 1.56 23.25 8.64
CA ARG A 99 0.74 24.12 7.79
C ARG A 99 1.12 24.05 6.33
N GLN A 100 2.40 23.83 6.03
CA GLN A 100 2.90 23.68 4.66
C GLN A 100 2.55 22.32 4.08
N GLU A 101 2.86 21.23 4.82
CA GLU A 101 2.67 19.88 4.32
C GLU A 101 1.22 19.41 4.44
N GLY A 102 0.54 19.72 5.54
CA GLY A 102 -0.83 19.30 5.78
C GLY A 102 -1.85 20.24 5.15
N TRP A 103 -2.22 21.28 5.90
CA TRP A 103 -3.19 22.25 5.44
C TRP A 103 -3.07 23.59 6.17
N SER A 104 -3.46 24.66 5.47
CA SER A 104 -3.60 26.01 6.02
C SER A 104 -4.69 26.78 5.26
N TYR A 105 -5.17 27.85 5.88
CA TYR A 105 -5.99 28.81 5.14
C TYR A 105 -5.15 29.58 4.14
N HIS A 106 -5.67 29.75 2.95
CA HIS A 106 -5.06 30.50 1.86
C HIS A 106 -6.00 31.58 1.34
N LEU A 107 -5.44 32.78 1.19
CA LEU A 107 -6.11 33.95 0.61
C LEU A 107 -5.25 34.47 -0.54
N GLU A 108 -5.71 34.27 -1.77
CA GLU A 108 -4.97 34.68 -2.95
C GLU A 108 -4.99 36.22 -3.16
N SER A 109 -6.08 36.86 -2.77
CA SER A 109 -6.23 38.32 -2.80
C SER A 109 -7.11 38.78 -1.67
N GLU A 110 -6.99 40.07 -1.25
CA GLU A 110 -7.73 40.66 -0.13
C GLU A 110 -9.27 40.49 -0.25
N ASP A 111 -9.80 40.49 -1.47
CA ASP A 111 -11.23 40.32 -1.77
C ASP A 111 -11.58 38.89 -2.23
N GLY A 112 -10.62 37.99 -2.26
CA GLY A 112 -10.80 36.61 -2.70
C GLY A 112 -11.48 35.72 -1.67
N PRO A 113 -11.96 34.54 -2.08
CA PRO A 113 -12.49 33.57 -1.14
C PRO A 113 -11.35 32.97 -0.30
N LEU A 114 -11.63 32.71 0.97
CA LEU A 114 -10.75 31.93 1.82
C LEU A 114 -10.82 30.47 1.41
N THR A 115 -9.68 29.88 1.09
CA THR A 115 -9.56 28.48 0.64
C THR A 115 -8.61 27.69 1.53
N TYR A 116 -8.54 26.38 1.32
CA TYR A 116 -7.52 25.54 1.94
C TYR A 116 -6.36 25.30 0.97
N ASN A 117 -5.15 25.21 1.51
CA ASN A 117 -3.94 24.92 0.76
C ASN A 117 -2.99 24.09 1.65
N GLY A 118 -2.21 23.22 1.04
CA GLY A 118 -1.21 22.36 1.67
C GLY A 118 -0.72 21.35 0.67
N VAL A 119 0.48 20.79 0.87
CA VAL A 119 1.05 19.84 -0.09
C VAL A 119 0.17 18.60 -0.18
N VAL A 120 -0.03 17.89 0.94
CA VAL A 120 -0.88 16.68 0.99
C VAL A 120 -2.34 17.01 0.67
N TYR A 121 -2.87 18.13 1.17
CA TYR A 121 -4.24 18.56 0.84
C TYR A 121 -4.45 18.66 -0.68
N ASN A 122 -3.52 19.29 -1.39
CA ASN A 122 -3.64 19.48 -2.83
C ASN A 122 -3.41 18.18 -3.61
N GLU A 123 -2.48 17.35 -3.16
CA GLU A 123 -2.23 16.02 -3.73
C GLU A 123 -3.46 15.13 -3.63
N MET A 124 -4.07 15.05 -2.45
CA MET A 124 -5.28 14.25 -2.24
C MET A 124 -6.49 14.78 -3.00
N LYS A 125 -6.59 16.09 -3.21
CA LYS A 125 -7.60 16.65 -4.14
C LYS A 125 -7.42 16.12 -5.55
N GLY A 126 -6.18 15.94 -5.99
CA GLY A 126 -5.87 15.33 -7.28
C GLY A 126 -6.30 13.86 -7.33
N ALA A 127 -5.89 13.06 -6.35
CA ALA A 127 -6.25 11.65 -6.23
C ALA A 127 -7.78 11.45 -6.21
N PHE A 128 -8.51 12.25 -5.44
CA PHE A 128 -9.97 12.17 -5.34
C PHE A 128 -10.72 12.60 -6.61
N SER A 129 -10.05 13.07 -7.64
CA SER A 129 -10.65 13.37 -8.95
C SER A 129 -10.64 12.18 -9.91
N SER A 130 -9.91 11.09 -9.59
CA SER A 130 -9.84 9.88 -10.39
C SER A 130 -10.93 8.88 -9.97
N ALA A 131 -11.67 8.36 -10.95
CA ALA A 131 -12.69 7.35 -10.69
C ALA A 131 -12.10 6.02 -10.16
N ASP A 132 -10.91 5.65 -10.63
CA ASP A 132 -10.21 4.45 -10.17
C ASP A 132 -9.78 4.59 -8.69
N ASP A 133 -9.22 5.75 -8.31
CA ASP A 133 -8.81 6.00 -6.92
C ASP A 133 -10.02 6.08 -5.98
N VAL A 134 -11.15 6.64 -6.44
CA VAL A 134 -12.40 6.62 -5.68
C VAL A 134 -12.89 5.19 -5.48
N LEU A 135 -12.86 4.36 -6.53
CA LEU A 135 -13.28 2.94 -6.42
C LEU A 135 -12.40 2.17 -5.44
N GLU A 136 -11.08 2.32 -5.53
CA GLU A 136 -10.13 1.65 -4.63
C GLU A 136 -10.39 2.05 -3.17
N ARG A 137 -10.44 3.34 -2.87
CA ARG A 137 -10.73 3.85 -1.53
C ARG A 137 -12.05 3.32 -0.98
N GLU A 138 -13.13 3.41 -1.75
CA GLU A 138 -14.45 2.96 -1.31
C GLU A 138 -14.48 1.44 -1.13
N THR A 139 -13.70 0.68 -1.90
CA THR A 139 -13.52 -0.75 -1.71
C THR A 139 -12.88 -1.05 -0.35
N PHE A 140 -11.79 -0.37 0.00
CA PHE A 140 -11.16 -0.49 1.33
C PHE A 140 -12.13 -0.13 2.45
N ASN A 141 -12.75 1.04 2.37
CA ASN A 141 -13.63 1.55 3.41
C ASN A 141 -14.85 0.65 3.65
N THR A 142 -15.37 0.03 2.60
CA THR A 142 -16.56 -0.82 2.70
C THR A 142 -16.26 -2.27 3.06
N LEU A 143 -15.10 -2.80 2.68
CA LEU A 143 -14.68 -4.15 3.09
C LEU A 143 -14.19 -4.19 4.55
N PHE A 144 -13.67 -3.09 5.08
CA PHE A 144 -12.98 -3.07 6.38
C PHE A 144 -13.47 -1.98 7.34
N PRO A 145 -14.77 -1.72 7.50
CA PRO A 145 -15.30 -0.57 8.24
C PRO A 145 -14.94 -0.55 9.74
N ASP A 146 -14.60 -1.69 10.34
CA ASP A 146 -14.27 -1.81 11.76
C ASP A 146 -12.75 -1.80 12.03
N THR A 147 -11.93 -1.48 11.03
CA THR A 147 -10.46 -1.52 11.10
C THR A 147 -9.85 -0.21 10.61
N PRO A 148 -8.54 0.02 10.77
CA PRO A 148 -7.86 1.16 10.17
C PRO A 148 -7.98 1.27 8.64
N TYR A 149 -8.28 0.19 7.95
CA TYR A 149 -8.53 0.20 6.50
C TYR A 149 -9.91 0.80 6.12
N GLY A 150 -10.81 0.99 7.10
CA GLY A 150 -12.10 1.64 6.91
C GLY A 150 -12.05 3.15 6.79
N VAL A 151 -10.85 3.74 6.83
CA VAL A 151 -10.62 5.19 6.68
C VAL A 151 -9.51 5.45 5.66
N GLU A 152 -9.46 6.67 5.12
CA GLU A 152 -8.47 7.06 4.12
C GLU A 152 -7.16 7.51 4.81
N SER A 153 -6.12 6.66 4.74
CA SER A 153 -4.81 6.94 5.35
C SER A 153 -4.08 8.11 4.69
N GLY A 154 -4.27 8.30 3.39
CA GLY A 154 -3.73 9.43 2.62
C GLY A 154 -4.39 10.76 2.98
N GLY A 155 -5.62 10.71 3.45
CA GLY A 155 -6.43 11.85 3.84
C GLY A 155 -7.52 12.21 2.85
N ASP A 156 -8.76 12.30 3.34
CA ASP A 156 -9.88 12.84 2.58
C ASP A 156 -9.81 14.38 2.60
N PRO A 157 -9.82 15.08 1.45
CA PRO A 157 -9.79 16.53 1.40
C PRO A 157 -10.89 17.22 2.21
N SER A 158 -12.03 16.55 2.42
CA SER A 158 -13.11 17.06 3.30
C SER A 158 -12.80 16.89 4.79
N CYS A 159 -11.92 15.95 5.13
CA CYS A 159 -11.54 15.61 6.50
C CYS A 159 -10.20 16.23 6.93
N ILE A 160 -9.24 16.37 6.01
CA ILE A 160 -7.90 16.92 6.29
C ILE A 160 -7.95 18.24 7.10
N PRO A 161 -8.84 19.22 6.81
CA PRO A 161 -8.91 20.45 7.58
C PRO A 161 -9.38 20.30 9.05
N ASN A 162 -9.81 19.11 9.46
CA ASN A 162 -10.15 18.81 10.84
C ASN A 162 -8.93 18.38 11.67
N LEU A 163 -7.81 18.04 11.01
CA LEU A 163 -6.58 17.67 11.71
C LEU A 163 -6.02 18.89 12.44
N THR A 164 -5.85 18.76 13.74
CA THR A 164 -5.21 19.77 14.55
C THR A 164 -3.71 19.50 14.69
N TYR A 165 -2.93 20.55 14.94
CA TYR A 165 -1.50 20.41 15.20
C TYR A 165 -1.22 19.52 16.44
N GLU A 166 -2.08 19.59 17.47
CA GLU A 166 -1.98 18.74 18.65
C GLU A 166 -2.16 17.25 18.30
N ASN A 167 -3.19 16.90 17.53
CA ASN A 167 -3.42 15.52 17.08
C ASN A 167 -2.29 15.00 16.19
N PHE A 168 -1.77 15.84 15.31
CA PHE A 168 -0.61 15.56 14.48
C PHE A 168 0.63 15.22 15.32
N LEU A 169 0.97 16.03 16.33
CA LEU A 169 2.09 15.75 17.24
C LEU A 169 1.85 14.49 18.09
N ASN A 170 0.63 14.28 18.56
CA ASN A 170 0.27 13.11 19.37
C ASN A 170 0.42 11.82 18.57
N PHE A 171 0.10 11.82 17.28
CA PHE A 171 0.27 10.67 16.39
C PHE A 171 1.76 10.30 16.25
N HIS A 172 2.63 11.28 16.01
CA HIS A 172 4.07 11.06 15.98
C HIS A 172 4.58 10.51 17.31
N GLN A 173 4.22 11.11 18.44
CA GLN A 173 4.65 10.65 19.78
C GLN A 173 4.19 9.24 20.10
N THR A 174 3.04 8.82 19.54
CA THR A 174 2.48 7.50 19.75
C THR A 174 3.20 6.45 18.94
N TYR A 175 3.34 6.66 17.64
CA TYR A 175 3.74 5.61 16.71
C TYR A 175 5.21 5.66 16.27
N TYR A 176 5.87 6.83 16.25
CA TYR A 176 7.27 6.97 15.83
C TYR A 176 8.23 6.74 17.00
N HIS A 177 8.25 5.50 17.44
CA HIS A 177 9.08 5.07 18.58
C HIS A 177 9.83 3.79 18.20
N PRO A 178 11.09 3.58 18.64
CA PRO A 178 11.83 2.35 18.35
C PRO A 178 11.08 1.06 18.66
N SER A 179 10.28 1.05 19.75
CA SER A 179 9.46 -0.12 20.12
C SER A 179 8.32 -0.43 19.13
N ASN A 180 8.03 0.45 18.18
CA ASN A 180 7.06 0.26 17.10
C ASN A 180 7.72 0.28 15.73
N SER A 181 9.06 0.30 15.67
CA SER A 181 9.80 0.35 14.42
C SER A 181 10.26 -1.03 13.98
N TYR A 182 10.27 -1.21 12.66
CA TYR A 182 10.81 -2.37 11.98
C TYR A 182 11.93 -1.89 11.07
N ILE A 183 13.17 -2.24 11.40
CA ILE A 183 14.36 -1.79 10.67
C ILE A 183 14.89 -2.93 9.82
N TYR A 184 15.00 -2.68 8.53
CA TYR A 184 15.48 -3.60 7.54
C TYR A 184 16.77 -3.09 6.89
N LEU A 185 17.78 -3.96 6.84
CA LEU A 185 19.06 -3.72 6.18
C LEU A 185 19.31 -4.82 5.15
N TYR A 186 19.77 -4.45 3.97
CA TYR A 186 20.11 -5.36 2.89
C TYR A 186 21.35 -4.89 2.15
N GLY A 187 22.13 -5.84 1.64
CA GLY A 187 23.28 -5.59 0.77
C GLY A 187 24.63 -5.87 1.42
N ASN A 188 25.68 -5.63 0.67
CA ASN A 188 27.06 -5.87 1.07
C ASN A 188 27.57 -4.73 1.97
N MET A 189 27.48 -4.90 3.28
CA MET A 189 27.93 -3.93 4.28
C MET A 189 28.46 -4.62 5.53
N ASP A 190 29.20 -3.91 6.36
CA ASP A 190 29.51 -4.35 7.74
C ASP A 190 28.25 -4.18 8.60
N MET A 191 27.51 -5.28 8.74
CA MET A 191 26.24 -5.30 9.45
C MET A 191 26.41 -4.99 10.94
N GLU A 192 27.50 -5.50 11.57
CA GLU A 192 27.76 -5.25 12.99
C GLU A 192 28.04 -3.77 13.25
N GLU A 193 28.83 -3.12 12.38
CA GLU A 193 29.09 -1.68 12.46
C GLU A 193 27.79 -0.87 12.32
N LYS A 194 26.93 -1.21 11.36
CA LYS A 194 25.65 -0.49 11.16
C LYS A 194 24.70 -0.64 12.33
N LEU A 195 24.56 -1.88 12.85
CA LEU A 195 23.72 -2.15 14.03
C LEU A 195 24.24 -1.42 15.26
N ALA A 196 25.56 -1.46 15.53
CA ALA A 196 26.18 -0.76 16.65
C ALA A 196 25.98 0.76 16.55
N TRP A 197 26.15 1.32 15.36
CA TRP A 197 25.94 2.75 15.11
C TRP A 197 24.48 3.17 15.36
N MET A 198 23.49 2.38 14.86
CA MET A 198 22.08 2.68 15.10
C MET A 198 21.73 2.64 16.58
N ASP A 199 22.24 1.63 17.29
CA ASP A 199 22.01 1.51 18.74
C ASP A 199 22.62 2.68 19.50
N GLU A 200 23.93 2.94 19.31
CA GLU A 200 24.63 4.01 20.02
C GLU A 200 24.08 5.41 19.72
N LYS A 201 23.77 5.65 18.45
CA LYS A 201 23.37 7.00 18.00
C LYS A 201 21.91 7.31 18.29
N TYR A 202 21.03 6.29 18.26
CA TYR A 202 19.57 6.47 18.31
C TYR A 202 18.87 5.56 19.31
N LEU A 203 18.93 4.24 19.14
CA LEU A 203 17.99 3.32 19.79
C LEU A 203 18.18 3.25 21.31
N SER A 204 19.43 3.24 21.79
CA SER A 204 19.76 3.23 23.23
C SER A 204 19.30 4.47 23.99
N HIS A 205 18.90 5.55 23.30
CA HIS A 205 18.38 6.76 23.91
C HIS A 205 16.90 6.66 24.30
N PHE A 206 16.23 5.58 23.90
CA PHE A 206 14.83 5.35 24.19
C PHE A 206 14.66 4.22 25.20
N ASN A 207 13.69 4.36 26.10
CA ASN A 207 13.25 3.25 26.94
C ASN A 207 12.18 2.44 26.21
N ALA A 208 12.15 1.13 26.41
CA ALA A 208 11.10 0.29 25.89
C ALA A 208 9.72 0.78 26.31
N LYS A 209 8.77 0.78 25.38
CA LYS A 209 7.41 1.28 25.56
C LYS A 209 6.45 0.33 24.84
N GLU A 210 5.33 0.02 25.48
CA GLU A 210 4.23 -0.64 24.78
C GLU A 210 3.54 0.35 23.84
N VAL A 211 3.44 0.00 22.56
CA VAL A 211 2.73 0.79 21.55
C VAL A 211 1.60 -0.08 20.99
N LYS A 212 0.38 0.36 21.20
CA LYS A 212 -0.82 -0.31 20.68
C LYS A 212 -1.03 0.11 19.23
N SER A 213 -0.49 -0.69 18.32
CA SER A 213 -0.53 -0.45 16.88
C SER A 213 -0.97 -1.67 16.08
N GLU A 214 -1.39 -2.74 16.75
CA GLU A 214 -1.85 -3.96 16.10
C GLU A 214 -3.08 -3.67 15.24
N ILE A 215 -3.10 -4.28 14.05
CA ILE A 215 -4.22 -4.18 13.13
C ILE A 215 -5.23 -5.28 13.46
N PRO A 216 -6.49 -4.94 13.80
CA PRO A 216 -7.51 -5.96 14.06
C PRO A 216 -8.02 -6.57 12.76
N TYR A 217 -8.48 -7.81 12.83
CA TYR A 217 -9.21 -8.44 11.72
C TYR A 217 -10.63 -7.87 11.61
N GLN A 218 -11.03 -7.56 10.37
CA GLN A 218 -12.44 -7.30 10.05
C GLN A 218 -13.24 -8.59 10.24
N LYS A 219 -14.36 -8.47 10.95
CA LYS A 219 -15.28 -9.60 11.11
C LYS A 219 -16.05 -9.87 9.83
N PRO A 220 -16.34 -11.14 9.52
CA PRO A 220 -17.17 -11.47 8.37
C PRO A 220 -18.54 -10.77 8.43
N PHE A 221 -19.01 -10.28 7.30
CA PHE A 221 -20.36 -9.76 7.15
C PHE A 221 -21.39 -10.90 7.22
N ALA A 222 -22.58 -10.61 7.73
CA ALA A 222 -23.68 -11.59 7.76
C ALA A 222 -24.27 -11.87 6.38
N GLU A 223 -24.18 -10.92 5.46
CA GLU A 223 -24.66 -10.98 4.09
C GLU A 223 -23.80 -10.11 3.18
N THR A 224 -23.86 -10.33 1.87
CA THR A 224 -23.19 -9.48 0.88
C THR A 224 -23.76 -8.08 0.93
N LEU A 225 -22.87 -7.08 1.01
CA LEU A 225 -23.26 -5.67 0.98
C LEU A 225 -23.47 -5.20 -0.46
N ASP A 226 -24.47 -4.38 -0.66
CA ASP A 226 -24.78 -3.72 -1.93
C ASP A 226 -24.67 -2.21 -1.71
N ILE A 227 -23.62 -1.58 -2.27
CA ILE A 227 -23.24 -0.21 -1.98
C ILE A 227 -23.08 0.55 -3.29
N VAL A 228 -23.54 1.80 -3.30
CA VAL A 228 -23.43 2.72 -4.42
C VAL A 228 -22.73 3.99 -3.94
N HIS A 229 -21.66 4.39 -4.63
CA HIS A 229 -20.95 5.63 -4.42
C HIS A 229 -20.98 6.48 -5.68
N GLU A 230 -20.95 7.79 -5.50
CA GLU A 230 -20.81 8.76 -6.58
C GLU A 230 -19.34 9.18 -6.71
N TYR A 231 -18.91 9.43 -7.94
CA TYR A 231 -17.58 9.98 -8.21
C TYR A 231 -17.67 11.22 -9.11
N PRO A 232 -16.70 12.15 -9.02
CA PRO A 232 -16.71 13.37 -9.81
C PRO A 232 -16.42 13.09 -11.29
N VAL A 233 -17.13 13.81 -12.17
CA VAL A 233 -16.90 13.82 -13.61
C VAL A 233 -16.69 15.25 -14.08
N LEU A 234 -16.04 15.43 -15.24
CA LEU A 234 -15.86 16.76 -15.81
C LEU A 234 -17.16 17.27 -16.46
N ASP A 235 -17.32 18.57 -16.47
CA ASP A 235 -18.45 19.22 -17.16
C ASP A 235 -18.43 18.83 -18.65
N GLY A 236 -19.52 18.20 -19.09
CA GLY A 236 -19.70 17.78 -20.49
C GLY A 236 -19.30 16.33 -20.76
N ASP A 237 -18.79 15.60 -19.79
CA ASP A 237 -18.57 14.15 -19.92
C ASP A 237 -19.93 13.42 -20.06
N PRO A 238 -19.99 12.37 -20.90
CA PRO A 238 -21.18 11.55 -21.00
C PRO A 238 -21.42 10.82 -19.67
N LEU A 239 -22.63 10.91 -19.15
CA LEU A 239 -23.01 10.16 -17.93
C LEU A 239 -23.47 8.74 -18.25
N GLU A 240 -23.90 8.48 -19.48
CA GLU A 240 -24.32 7.13 -19.93
C GLU A 240 -23.11 6.22 -20.08
N ASN A 241 -23.24 4.98 -19.62
CA ASN A 241 -22.18 3.98 -19.65
C ASN A 241 -20.87 4.46 -19.03
N ASN A 242 -20.97 5.14 -17.91
CA ASN A 242 -19.82 5.67 -17.18
C ASN A 242 -19.76 5.14 -15.73
N ALA A 243 -20.50 4.08 -15.43
CA ALA A 243 -20.45 3.39 -14.15
C ALA A 243 -19.26 2.43 -14.07
N TYR A 244 -18.79 2.22 -12.87
CA TYR A 244 -17.86 1.13 -12.49
C TYR A 244 -18.67 0.11 -11.71
N LEU A 245 -18.67 -1.14 -12.16
CA LEU A 245 -19.27 -2.26 -11.43
C LEU A 245 -18.13 -3.06 -10.80
N SER A 246 -18.19 -3.29 -9.51
CA SER A 246 -17.14 -3.99 -8.77
C SER A 246 -17.73 -5.08 -7.90
N TYR A 247 -17.09 -6.25 -7.91
CA TYR A 247 -17.37 -7.36 -6.99
C TYR A 247 -16.12 -7.69 -6.21
N ASN A 248 -16.19 -7.55 -4.88
CA ASN A 248 -15.04 -7.56 -4.00
C ASN A 248 -15.19 -8.63 -2.89
N MET A 249 -14.13 -9.33 -2.57
CA MET A 249 -14.12 -10.42 -1.59
C MET A 249 -12.87 -10.37 -0.73
N VAL A 250 -13.03 -10.42 0.60
CA VAL A 250 -11.90 -10.59 1.52
C VAL A 250 -11.43 -12.04 1.51
N ILE A 251 -10.11 -12.24 1.36
CA ILE A 251 -9.49 -13.56 1.19
C ILE A 251 -8.57 -13.84 2.39
N GLY A 252 -9.08 -14.56 3.38
CA GLY A 252 -8.28 -15.12 4.45
C GLY A 252 -7.37 -14.11 5.17
N SER A 253 -6.09 -14.40 5.22
CA SER A 253 -5.07 -13.61 5.93
C SER A 253 -3.80 -13.42 5.09
N GLY A 254 -3.20 -12.25 5.16
CA GLY A 254 -1.87 -11.94 4.61
C GLY A 254 -0.75 -12.83 5.18
N LEU A 255 -0.98 -13.50 6.31
CA LEU A 255 -0.03 -14.46 6.89
C LEU A 255 -0.11 -15.87 6.30
N ASP A 256 -1.09 -16.15 5.44
CA ASP A 256 -1.18 -17.40 4.66
C ASP A 256 -0.59 -17.18 3.25
N VAL A 257 0.74 -17.22 3.17
CA VAL A 257 1.48 -16.94 1.93
C VAL A 257 1.08 -17.89 0.79
N LYS A 258 0.76 -19.16 1.09
CA LYS A 258 0.32 -20.11 0.05
C LYS A 258 -1.02 -19.72 -0.54
N LEU A 259 -1.97 -19.34 0.30
CA LEU A 259 -3.27 -18.85 -0.15
C LEU A 259 -3.12 -17.58 -1.02
N ASN A 260 -2.25 -16.66 -0.58
CA ASN A 260 -2.02 -15.40 -1.30
C ASN A 260 -1.39 -15.63 -2.67
N VAL A 261 -0.36 -16.48 -2.76
CA VAL A 261 0.23 -16.87 -4.06
C VAL A 261 -0.80 -17.56 -4.95
N ALA A 262 -1.65 -18.42 -4.37
CA ALA A 262 -2.70 -19.09 -5.13
C ALA A 262 -3.73 -18.09 -5.70
N PHE A 263 -4.14 -17.08 -4.92
CA PHE A 263 -5.06 -16.06 -5.41
C PHE A 263 -4.44 -15.12 -6.44
N SER A 264 -3.15 -14.82 -6.37
CA SER A 264 -2.44 -14.12 -7.46
C SER A 264 -2.45 -14.94 -8.76
N VAL A 265 -2.27 -16.27 -8.66
CA VAL A 265 -2.40 -17.19 -9.82
C VAL A 265 -3.84 -17.23 -10.35
N LEU A 266 -4.84 -17.25 -9.47
CA LEU A 266 -6.25 -17.21 -9.85
C LEU A 266 -6.61 -15.91 -10.58
N GLU A 267 -6.16 -14.76 -10.06
CA GLU A 267 -6.37 -13.46 -10.71
C GLU A 267 -5.82 -13.48 -12.14
N TYR A 268 -4.57 -13.90 -12.31
CA TYR A 268 -3.93 -14.04 -13.62
C TYR A 268 -4.73 -14.97 -14.56
N ALA A 269 -5.13 -16.14 -14.08
CA ALA A 269 -5.80 -17.14 -14.90
C ALA A 269 -7.25 -16.76 -15.27
N LEU A 270 -7.96 -16.05 -14.39
CA LEU A 270 -9.37 -15.68 -14.55
C LEU A 270 -9.57 -14.37 -15.31
N LEU A 271 -8.60 -13.43 -15.20
CA LEU A 271 -8.79 -12.03 -15.60
C LEU A 271 -7.66 -11.48 -16.50
N ASP A 272 -6.40 -11.94 -16.39
CA ASP A 272 -5.28 -11.30 -17.07
C ASP A 272 -4.79 -12.05 -18.32
N THR A 273 -4.79 -13.39 -18.27
CA THR A 273 -4.30 -14.16 -19.41
C THR A 273 -5.15 -13.95 -20.67
N PRO A 274 -4.58 -14.01 -21.89
CA PRO A 274 -5.36 -13.90 -23.11
C PRO A 274 -6.51 -14.94 -23.16
N GLY A 275 -7.74 -14.48 -23.28
CA GLY A 275 -8.93 -15.34 -23.25
C GLY A 275 -9.35 -15.78 -21.85
N ALA A 276 -8.89 -15.08 -20.82
CA ALA A 276 -9.28 -15.31 -19.43
C ALA A 276 -10.81 -15.41 -19.28
N PRO A 277 -11.35 -16.48 -18.66
CA PRO A 277 -12.76 -16.82 -18.79
C PRO A 277 -13.72 -15.77 -18.22
N VAL A 278 -13.40 -15.17 -17.07
CA VAL A 278 -14.28 -14.16 -16.46
C VAL A 278 -14.25 -12.86 -17.27
N LYS A 279 -13.04 -12.39 -17.62
CA LYS A 279 -12.87 -11.20 -18.46
C LYS A 279 -13.56 -11.36 -19.80
N GLN A 280 -13.35 -12.49 -20.48
CA GLN A 280 -13.93 -12.75 -21.79
C GLN A 280 -15.47 -12.82 -21.73
N ALA A 281 -16.03 -13.50 -20.73
CA ALA A 281 -17.48 -13.61 -20.57
C ALA A 281 -18.16 -12.24 -20.36
N LEU A 282 -17.54 -11.37 -19.59
CA LEU A 282 -18.05 -10.02 -19.36
C LEU A 282 -17.94 -9.15 -20.63
N LEU A 283 -16.80 -9.21 -21.34
CA LEU A 283 -16.61 -8.47 -22.59
C LEU A 283 -17.56 -8.94 -23.70
N ASP A 284 -17.76 -10.26 -23.86
CA ASP A 284 -18.68 -10.82 -24.85
C ASP A 284 -20.14 -10.44 -24.57
N ALA A 285 -20.48 -10.26 -23.30
CA ALA A 285 -21.79 -9.79 -22.87
C ALA A 285 -21.93 -8.26 -22.95
N HIS A 286 -20.88 -7.55 -23.38
CA HIS A 286 -20.79 -6.09 -23.44
C HIS A 286 -20.97 -5.40 -22.08
N ILE A 287 -20.52 -6.03 -21.00
CA ILE A 287 -20.48 -5.43 -19.67
C ILE A 287 -19.22 -4.57 -19.56
N GLY A 288 -19.40 -3.26 -19.59
CA GLY A 288 -18.31 -2.31 -19.59
C GLY A 288 -17.51 -2.27 -20.89
N LYS A 289 -16.58 -1.32 -20.96
CA LYS A 289 -15.60 -1.17 -22.05
C LYS A 289 -14.28 -1.87 -21.75
N ASP A 290 -13.98 -2.04 -20.48
CA ASP A 290 -12.80 -2.78 -20.00
C ASP A 290 -13.16 -3.55 -18.74
N VAL A 291 -12.47 -4.68 -18.52
CA VAL A 291 -12.60 -5.53 -17.35
C VAL A 291 -11.22 -5.88 -16.84
N TYR A 292 -11.01 -5.75 -15.54
CA TYR A 292 -9.75 -6.14 -14.90
C TYR A 292 -10.00 -6.80 -13.54
N GLY A 293 -9.01 -7.52 -13.05
CA GLY A 293 -8.92 -8.00 -11.69
C GLY A 293 -7.91 -7.20 -10.87
N SER A 294 -8.03 -7.31 -9.56
CA SER A 294 -7.04 -6.84 -8.62
C SER A 294 -7.00 -7.77 -7.42
N TYR A 295 -5.81 -8.17 -7.03
CA TYR A 295 -5.57 -8.89 -5.78
C TYR A 295 -4.64 -8.05 -4.90
N GLU A 296 -5.22 -7.47 -3.84
CA GLU A 296 -4.48 -6.66 -2.87
C GLU A 296 -4.01 -7.57 -1.73
N ASP A 297 -2.70 -7.84 -1.67
CA ASP A 297 -2.07 -8.75 -0.71
C ASP A 297 -1.10 -8.07 0.28
N GLY A 298 -0.83 -6.78 0.12
CA GLY A 298 0.06 -5.98 0.98
C GLY A 298 -0.55 -5.55 2.33
N ILE A 299 -1.66 -6.15 2.76
CA ILE A 299 -2.41 -5.85 3.98
C ILE A 299 -2.72 -7.10 4.80
N LEU A 300 -3.17 -6.92 6.06
CA LEU A 300 -3.44 -8.05 6.97
C LEU A 300 -4.50 -9.03 6.43
N GLN A 301 -5.54 -8.52 5.79
CA GLN A 301 -6.58 -9.32 5.15
C GLN A 301 -6.67 -8.97 3.66
N PRO A 302 -6.01 -9.74 2.80
CA PRO A 302 -6.07 -9.55 1.36
C PRO A 302 -7.51 -9.56 0.82
N PHE A 303 -7.71 -8.89 -0.30
CA PHE A 303 -8.98 -8.96 -1.00
C PHE A 303 -8.81 -9.09 -2.51
N PHE A 304 -9.80 -9.70 -3.14
CA PHE A 304 -9.88 -9.93 -4.56
C PHE A 304 -11.02 -9.09 -5.15
N SER A 305 -10.75 -8.40 -6.24
CA SER A 305 -11.73 -7.55 -6.94
C SER A 305 -11.87 -7.94 -8.40
N ILE A 306 -13.10 -7.88 -8.91
CA ILE A 306 -13.43 -7.96 -10.34
C ILE A 306 -14.15 -6.66 -10.70
N VAL A 307 -13.60 -5.91 -11.64
CA VAL A 307 -14.09 -4.58 -12.01
C VAL A 307 -14.43 -4.53 -13.49
N ALA A 308 -15.62 -4.00 -13.82
CA ALA A 308 -15.99 -3.58 -15.17
C ALA A 308 -16.10 -2.06 -15.24
N LYS A 309 -15.30 -1.43 -16.10
CA LYS A 309 -15.24 0.03 -16.28
C LYS A 309 -16.15 0.48 -17.43
N ASN A 310 -16.69 1.67 -17.30
CA ASN A 310 -17.56 2.28 -18.29
C ASN A 310 -18.73 1.37 -18.68
N ALA A 311 -19.39 0.81 -17.67
CA ALA A 311 -20.58 -0.02 -17.77
C ALA A 311 -21.88 0.81 -17.62
N ASP A 312 -23.02 0.23 -17.97
CA ASP A 312 -24.32 0.75 -17.60
C ASP A 312 -24.63 0.38 -16.14
N GLU A 313 -25.04 1.32 -15.33
CA GLU A 313 -25.40 1.11 -13.91
C GLU A 313 -26.52 0.07 -13.74
N ASN A 314 -27.41 -0.06 -14.74
CA ASN A 314 -28.52 -1.02 -14.75
C ASN A 314 -28.07 -2.47 -15.05
N GLU A 315 -26.81 -2.70 -15.44
CA GLU A 315 -26.29 -4.03 -15.75
C GLU A 315 -25.67 -4.76 -14.55
N LYS A 316 -25.79 -4.21 -13.33
CA LYS A 316 -25.23 -4.82 -12.12
C LYS A 316 -25.64 -6.29 -11.94
N GLU A 317 -26.94 -6.60 -12.05
CA GLU A 317 -27.43 -7.99 -11.89
C GLU A 317 -26.87 -8.93 -12.97
N LYS A 318 -26.74 -8.43 -14.19
CA LYS A 318 -26.15 -9.17 -15.30
C LYS A 318 -24.66 -9.42 -15.08
N PHE A 319 -23.92 -8.39 -14.62
CA PHE A 319 -22.52 -8.48 -14.22
C PHE A 319 -22.29 -9.58 -13.17
N LEU A 320 -23.04 -9.55 -12.07
CA LEU A 320 -22.95 -10.55 -11.00
C LEU A 320 -23.34 -11.95 -11.48
N SER A 321 -24.38 -12.06 -12.31
CA SER A 321 -24.84 -13.35 -12.86
C SER A 321 -23.80 -13.98 -13.79
N ILE A 322 -23.12 -13.19 -14.61
CA ILE A 322 -22.05 -13.67 -15.49
C ILE A 322 -20.85 -14.16 -14.69
N ILE A 323 -20.39 -13.39 -13.70
CA ILE A 323 -19.29 -13.81 -12.82
C ILE A 323 -19.64 -15.14 -12.16
N ARG A 324 -20.77 -15.19 -11.47
CA ARG A 324 -21.21 -16.39 -10.75
C ARG A 324 -21.36 -17.59 -11.68
N GLY A 325 -22.03 -17.43 -12.81
CA GLY A 325 -22.23 -18.50 -13.78
C GLY A 325 -20.92 -19.02 -14.39
N THR A 326 -19.96 -18.13 -14.64
CA THR A 326 -18.63 -18.50 -15.15
C THR A 326 -17.84 -19.27 -14.09
N LEU A 327 -17.84 -18.81 -12.83
CA LEU A 327 -17.16 -19.49 -11.74
C LEU A 327 -17.80 -20.85 -11.43
N GLU A 328 -19.13 -20.97 -11.41
CA GLU A 328 -19.85 -22.24 -11.24
C GLU A 328 -19.54 -23.26 -12.38
N ASP A 329 -19.40 -22.76 -13.61
CA ASP A 329 -19.00 -23.59 -14.75
C ASP A 329 -17.56 -24.09 -14.62
N ILE A 330 -16.65 -23.23 -14.16
CA ILE A 330 -15.26 -23.59 -13.88
C ILE A 330 -15.18 -24.65 -12.77
N VAL A 331 -15.86 -24.45 -11.65
CA VAL A 331 -15.91 -25.43 -10.54
C VAL A 331 -16.43 -26.77 -11.01
N LYS A 332 -17.45 -26.79 -11.90
CA LYS A 332 -18.06 -28.02 -12.41
C LYS A 332 -17.21 -28.74 -13.44
N ASN A 333 -16.57 -28.01 -14.33
CA ASN A 333 -15.91 -28.59 -15.53
C ASN A 333 -14.37 -28.59 -15.41
N GLY A 334 -13.81 -27.97 -14.37
CA GLY A 334 -12.38 -27.75 -14.12
C GLY A 334 -11.86 -26.49 -14.80
N MET A 335 -10.76 -25.97 -14.27
CA MET A 335 -10.01 -24.85 -14.85
C MET A 335 -9.13 -25.30 -16.02
N ASP A 336 -8.81 -24.39 -16.91
CA ASP A 336 -7.76 -24.62 -17.90
C ASP A 336 -6.42 -24.80 -17.19
N GLN A 337 -5.97 -26.05 -17.12
CA GLN A 337 -4.71 -26.44 -16.49
C GLN A 337 -3.49 -25.71 -17.09
N LYS A 338 -3.56 -25.34 -18.39
CA LYS A 338 -2.47 -24.58 -19.03
C LYS A 338 -2.44 -23.12 -18.55
N ALA A 339 -3.60 -22.52 -18.30
CA ALA A 339 -3.68 -21.17 -17.75
C ALA A 339 -3.14 -21.13 -16.32
N ILE A 340 -3.49 -22.10 -15.49
CA ILE A 340 -2.96 -22.24 -14.12
C ILE A 340 -1.45 -22.48 -14.14
N GLU A 341 -0.96 -23.44 -14.96
CA GLU A 341 0.48 -23.70 -15.08
C GLU A 341 1.24 -22.45 -15.57
N ALA A 342 0.66 -21.70 -16.51
CA ALA A 342 1.24 -20.44 -16.99
C ALA A 342 1.32 -19.40 -15.89
N GLY A 343 0.27 -19.22 -15.10
CA GLY A 343 0.24 -18.32 -13.94
C GLY A 343 1.30 -18.68 -12.90
N ILE A 344 1.34 -19.96 -12.47
CA ILE A 344 2.35 -20.43 -11.52
C ILE A 344 3.77 -20.19 -12.05
N ASN A 345 4.03 -20.51 -13.31
CA ASN A 345 5.35 -20.31 -13.91
C ASN A 345 5.69 -18.83 -14.06
N TYR A 346 4.73 -17.96 -14.35
CA TYR A 346 4.91 -16.52 -14.45
C TYR A 346 5.35 -15.92 -13.11
N PHE A 347 4.64 -16.23 -12.01
CA PHE A 347 4.99 -15.73 -10.69
C PHE A 347 6.30 -16.35 -10.15
N GLU A 348 6.51 -17.67 -10.36
CA GLU A 348 7.78 -18.31 -10.01
C GLU A 348 8.96 -17.70 -10.76
N PHE A 349 8.82 -17.44 -12.05
CA PHE A 349 9.87 -16.82 -12.87
C PHE A 349 10.19 -15.41 -12.34
N ARG A 350 9.18 -14.58 -12.12
CA ARG A 350 9.37 -13.24 -11.53
C ARG A 350 10.07 -13.30 -10.17
N PHE A 351 9.67 -14.22 -9.32
CA PHE A 351 10.28 -14.41 -8.01
C PHE A 351 11.76 -14.84 -8.12
N ARG A 352 12.09 -15.76 -9.05
CA ARG A 352 13.48 -16.25 -9.26
C ARG A 352 14.37 -15.20 -9.89
N GLU A 353 13.92 -14.53 -10.93
CA GLU A 353 14.70 -13.50 -11.62
C GLU A 353 14.90 -12.27 -10.73
N ALA A 354 13.92 -11.98 -9.87
CA ALA A 354 13.93 -10.78 -9.03
C ALA A 354 14.30 -9.53 -9.83
N ASP A 355 13.72 -9.44 -11.03
CA ASP A 355 13.84 -8.28 -11.90
C ASP A 355 12.72 -7.30 -11.56
N PHE A 356 13.07 -6.28 -10.82
CA PHE A 356 12.16 -5.23 -10.38
C PHE A 356 12.35 -3.94 -11.19
N SER A 357 12.82 -4.06 -12.43
CA SER A 357 13.06 -2.92 -13.32
C SER A 357 14.04 -1.91 -12.71
N SER A 358 13.60 -0.67 -12.46
CA SER A 358 14.45 0.39 -11.91
C SER A 358 14.56 0.37 -10.38
N PHE A 359 13.77 -0.45 -9.70
CA PHE A 359 13.78 -0.52 -8.24
C PHE A 359 14.94 -1.39 -7.71
N PRO A 360 15.64 -0.95 -6.65
CA PRO A 360 16.62 -1.80 -5.99
C PRO A 360 16.02 -3.11 -5.51
N LYS A 361 16.70 -4.23 -5.78
CA LYS A 361 16.24 -5.56 -5.36
C LYS A 361 15.98 -5.65 -3.86
N GLY A 362 16.89 -5.11 -3.05
CA GLY A 362 16.75 -5.10 -1.60
C GLY A 362 15.55 -4.30 -1.11
N LEU A 363 15.13 -3.25 -1.84
CA LEU A 363 13.91 -2.50 -1.53
C LEU A 363 12.68 -3.39 -1.66
N MET A 364 12.53 -4.09 -2.79
CA MET A 364 11.38 -4.95 -3.03
C MET A 364 11.31 -6.10 -2.02
N TYR A 365 12.44 -6.74 -1.74
CA TYR A 365 12.50 -7.74 -0.66
C TYR A 365 12.15 -7.14 0.72
N GLY A 366 12.50 -5.88 0.99
CA GLY A 366 12.13 -5.20 2.22
C GLY A 366 10.64 -4.99 2.35
N ILE A 367 9.95 -4.64 1.25
CA ILE A 367 8.49 -4.54 1.20
C ILE A 367 7.86 -5.90 1.50
N ASP A 368 8.28 -6.96 0.79
CA ASP A 368 7.80 -8.33 1.02
C ASP A 368 8.01 -8.80 2.48
N VAL A 369 9.14 -8.42 3.10
CA VAL A 369 9.41 -8.70 4.53
C VAL A 369 8.37 -8.03 5.43
N PHE A 370 8.02 -6.79 5.14
CA PHE A 370 7.05 -6.06 5.97
C PHE A 370 5.62 -6.58 5.81
N ASP A 371 5.25 -7.17 4.69
CA ASP A 371 3.91 -7.74 4.45
C ASP A 371 3.59 -8.96 5.33
N SER A 372 4.58 -9.51 6.03
CA SER A 372 4.38 -10.51 7.07
C SER A 372 4.89 -10.07 8.45
N TRP A 373 6.06 -9.44 8.53
CA TRP A 373 6.69 -9.10 9.79
C TRP A 373 5.89 -8.10 10.63
N LEU A 374 5.25 -7.15 9.98
CA LEU A 374 4.39 -6.16 10.66
C LEU A 374 3.18 -6.79 11.37
N TYR A 375 2.73 -7.96 10.94
CA TYR A 375 1.56 -8.65 11.49
C TYR A 375 1.91 -9.83 12.39
N ASP A 376 3.10 -10.44 12.21
CA ASP A 376 3.61 -11.52 13.06
C ASP A 376 5.14 -11.42 13.18
N GLU A 377 5.61 -11.03 14.36
CA GLU A 377 7.04 -10.85 14.65
C GLU A 377 7.89 -12.14 14.46
N ASN A 378 7.23 -13.30 14.45
CA ASN A 378 7.91 -14.59 14.24
C ASN A 378 8.01 -14.97 12.74
N LYS A 379 7.43 -14.17 11.84
CA LYS A 379 7.38 -14.47 10.39
C LYS A 379 8.03 -13.39 9.52
N PRO A 380 9.23 -12.85 9.84
CA PRO A 380 9.80 -11.74 9.07
C PRO A 380 10.13 -12.09 7.62
N PHE A 381 10.32 -13.36 7.28
CA PHE A 381 10.78 -13.80 5.96
C PHE A 381 9.79 -14.74 5.25
N ALA A 382 8.52 -14.72 5.64
CA ALA A 382 7.53 -15.64 5.08
C ALA A 382 7.37 -15.46 3.56
N TYR A 383 7.30 -14.23 3.09
CA TYR A 383 7.18 -13.91 1.67
C TYR A 383 8.47 -14.11 0.86
N LEU A 384 9.64 -14.22 1.50
CA LEU A 384 10.89 -14.56 0.82
C LEU A 384 11.10 -16.08 0.62
N GLN A 385 10.20 -16.92 1.12
CA GLN A 385 10.32 -18.39 1.09
C GLN A 385 9.30 -19.05 0.15
N GLN A 386 8.94 -18.40 -0.96
CA GLN A 386 7.87 -18.83 -1.85
C GLN A 386 8.22 -20.01 -2.78
N LEU A 387 9.50 -20.33 -3.01
CA LEU A 387 9.90 -21.35 -3.99
C LEU A 387 9.25 -22.72 -3.76
N ALA A 388 9.18 -23.15 -2.49
CA ALA A 388 8.54 -24.42 -2.16
C ALA A 388 7.02 -24.39 -2.37
N ILE A 389 6.41 -23.20 -2.26
CA ILE A 389 4.98 -22.99 -2.49
C ILE A 389 4.65 -23.20 -3.96
N TYR A 390 5.45 -22.67 -4.89
CA TYR A 390 5.22 -22.89 -6.33
C TYR A 390 5.29 -24.37 -6.71
N ASP A 391 6.25 -25.12 -6.14
CA ASP A 391 6.34 -26.57 -6.36
C ASP A 391 5.15 -27.34 -5.78
N GLU A 392 4.61 -26.88 -4.65
CA GLU A 392 3.40 -27.43 -4.04
C GLU A 392 2.16 -27.11 -4.90
N LEU A 393 1.98 -25.85 -5.32
CA LEU A 393 0.85 -25.41 -6.14
C LEU A 393 0.78 -26.14 -7.49
N LYS A 394 1.93 -26.46 -8.12
CA LYS A 394 1.99 -27.29 -9.35
C LYS A 394 1.43 -28.70 -9.15
N LYS A 395 1.51 -29.25 -7.96
CA LYS A 395 0.93 -30.55 -7.62
C LYS A 395 -0.56 -30.41 -7.33
N LEU A 396 -0.89 -29.46 -6.45
CA LEU A 396 -2.27 -29.19 -6.03
C LEU A 396 -3.18 -28.75 -7.19
N ALA A 397 -2.65 -28.07 -8.21
CA ALA A 397 -3.38 -27.71 -9.41
C ALA A 397 -3.97 -28.92 -10.15
N LYS A 398 -3.30 -30.07 -10.08
CA LYS A 398 -3.77 -31.32 -10.71
C LYS A 398 -4.80 -32.07 -9.85
N GLU A 399 -4.99 -31.65 -8.63
CA GLU A 399 -5.87 -32.26 -7.62
C GLU A 399 -7.18 -31.45 -7.43
N GLY A 400 -7.36 -30.36 -8.20
CA GLY A 400 -8.57 -29.50 -8.12
C GLY A 400 -8.51 -28.41 -7.05
N TYR A 401 -7.34 -28.10 -6.54
CA TYR A 401 -7.18 -27.11 -5.47
C TYR A 401 -7.67 -25.70 -5.84
N PHE A 402 -7.45 -25.29 -7.07
CA PHE A 402 -7.86 -23.94 -7.54
C PHE A 402 -9.37 -23.85 -7.76
N GLU A 403 -10.02 -24.96 -8.05
CA GLU A 403 -11.48 -25.07 -8.15
C GLU A 403 -12.15 -25.07 -6.77
N ASP A 404 -11.44 -25.54 -5.74
CA ASP A 404 -11.91 -25.56 -4.34
C ASP A 404 -11.77 -24.19 -3.65
N LEU A 405 -10.87 -23.31 -4.14
CA LEU A 405 -10.69 -21.95 -3.63
C LEU A 405 -11.79 -21.00 -4.09
#